data_164ff53fa6d4cae231940d33a491fa69
#
_entry.id   164ff53fa6d4cae231940d33a491fa69
#
_cell.length_a   1.000
_cell.length_b   1.000
_cell.length_c   1.000
_cell.angle_alpha   90.00
_cell.angle_beta   90.00
_cell.angle_gamma   90.00
#
_symmetry.space_group_name_H-M   'P 1'
#
loop_
_entity.id
_entity.type
_entity.pdbx_description
1 polymer ?
#
loop_
_entity_poly.entity_id
_entity_poly.type
_entity_poly.pdbx_seq_one_letter_code
_entity_poly.pdbx_strand_id
1 'polypeptide(L)' 'MDLTPVEYLTKVRIRKAAGMLLEGDKSVLETGLDCGFISVSYFGKAFRGEMGCTPKEYRKNKAVDPS' A
#
# COMPACT_ATOMS: atom_id res chain seq x y z
N MET A 1 -4.61 -20.95 9.27
CA MET A 1 -4.29 -20.76 7.87
C MET A 1 -2.93 -20.13 7.71
N ASP A 2 -2.06 -20.81 7.05
CA ASP A 2 -0.68 -20.36 7.01
C ASP A 2 -0.36 -19.63 5.75
N LEU A 3 0.16 -18.43 5.90
CA LEU A 3 0.69 -17.68 4.77
C LEU A 3 2.13 -18.12 4.54
N THR A 4 2.56 -18.09 3.29
CA THR A 4 3.97 -18.30 3.03
C THR A 4 4.74 -17.10 3.58
N PRO A 5 6.04 -17.24 3.85
CA PRO A 5 6.84 -16.09 4.32
C PRO A 5 6.74 -14.89 3.40
N VAL A 6 6.69 -15.14 2.08
CA VAL A 6 6.59 -14.05 1.13
C VAL A 6 5.23 -13.35 1.23
N GLU A 7 4.17 -14.12 1.36
CA GLU A 7 2.83 -13.55 1.48
C GLU A 7 2.69 -12.74 2.75
N TYR A 8 3.22 -13.25 3.84
CA TYR A 8 3.17 -12.53 5.10
C TYR A 8 3.93 -11.21 5.01
N LEU A 9 5.13 -11.26 4.44
CA LEU A 9 5.95 -10.08 4.30
C LEU A 9 5.27 -9.02 3.42
N THR A 10 4.66 -9.47 2.33
CA THR A 10 3.94 -8.58 1.44
C THR A 10 2.81 -7.89 2.19
N LYS A 11 2.07 -8.64 2.98
CA LYS A 11 0.97 -8.09 3.75
C LYS A 11 1.45 -7.02 4.73
N VAL A 12 2.55 -7.28 5.43
CA VAL A 12 3.12 -6.32 6.36
C VAL A 12 3.56 -5.05 5.62
N ARG A 13 4.21 -5.23 4.47
CA ARG A 13 4.67 -4.10 3.67
C ARG A 13 3.51 -3.25 3.18
N ILE A 14 2.42 -3.89 2.77
CA ILE A 14 1.25 -3.15 2.30
C ILE A 14 0.63 -2.34 3.43
N ARG A 15 0.53 -2.89 4.61
CA ARG A 15 -0.04 -2.17 5.73
C ARG A 15 0.81 -0.98 6.13
N LYS A 16 2.12 -1.14 6.08
CA LYS A 16 3.04 -0.03 6.35
C LYS A 16 2.85 1.06 5.30
N ALA A 17 2.76 0.65 4.04
CA ALA A 17 2.56 1.61 2.95
C ALA A 17 1.25 2.37 3.11
N ALA A 18 0.19 1.68 3.55
CA ALA A 18 -1.10 2.33 3.75
C ALA A 18 -0.98 3.48 4.75
N GLY A 19 -0.27 3.24 5.84
CA GLY A 19 -0.04 4.30 6.83
C GLY A 19 0.74 5.46 6.25
N MET A 20 1.77 5.16 5.47
CA MET A 20 2.60 6.20 4.85
C MET A 20 1.81 7.03 3.84
N LEU A 21 0.92 6.39 3.11
CA LEU A 21 0.09 7.11 2.15
C LEU A 21 -0.82 8.13 2.83
N LEU A 22 -1.30 7.82 4.01
CA LEU A 22 -2.16 8.73 4.75
C LEU A 22 -1.39 9.95 5.27
N GLU A 23 -0.10 9.79 5.50
CA GLU A 23 0.72 10.92 5.94
C GLU A 23 0.89 11.96 4.84
N GLY A 24 0.87 11.52 3.59
CA GLY A 24 0.90 12.45 2.47
C GLY A 24 2.24 13.04 2.11
N ASP A 25 3.31 12.63 2.78
CA ASP A 25 4.63 13.19 2.54
C ASP A 25 5.29 12.68 1.28
N LYS A 26 4.90 11.50 0.83
CA LYS A 26 5.54 10.86 -0.31
C LYS A 26 4.52 10.47 -1.36
N SER A 27 5.00 10.40 -2.60
CA SER A 27 4.14 9.93 -3.68
C SER A 27 3.88 8.43 -3.53
N VAL A 28 2.89 7.93 -4.28
CA VAL A 28 2.60 6.50 -4.29
C VAL A 28 3.83 5.72 -4.73
N LEU A 29 4.54 6.21 -5.74
CA LEU A 29 5.75 5.54 -6.23
C LEU A 29 6.81 5.46 -5.13
N GLU A 30 7.08 6.57 -4.49
CA GLU A 30 8.08 6.60 -3.43
C GLU A 30 7.71 5.69 -2.27
N THR A 31 6.44 5.69 -1.91
CA THR A 31 5.95 4.86 -0.83
C THR A 31 6.18 3.38 -1.13
N GLY A 32 5.84 2.96 -2.35
CA GLY A 32 6.04 1.58 -2.75
C GLY A 32 7.50 1.16 -2.68
N LEU A 33 8.38 2.02 -3.21
CA LEU A 33 9.80 1.72 -3.20
C LEU A 33 10.36 1.68 -1.78
N ASP A 34 9.94 2.60 -0.93
CA ASP A 34 10.40 2.62 0.46
C ASP A 34 9.95 1.40 1.24
N CYS A 35 8.84 0.82 0.86
CA CYS A 35 8.33 -0.38 1.53
C CYS A 35 8.93 -1.66 0.97
N GLY A 36 9.84 -1.55 0.01
CA GLY A 36 10.56 -2.70 -0.49
C GLY A 36 10.00 -3.31 -1.77
N PHE A 37 9.10 -2.63 -2.44
CA PHE A 37 8.58 -3.11 -3.71
C PHE A 37 9.49 -2.66 -4.84
N ILE A 38 9.81 -3.58 -5.74
CA ILE A 38 10.70 -3.30 -6.86
C ILE A 38 9.97 -2.51 -7.94
N SER A 39 8.69 -2.81 -8.13
CA SER A 39 7.90 -2.24 -9.21
C SER A 39 6.64 -1.61 -8.65
N VAL A 40 6.32 -0.41 -9.13
CA VAL A 40 5.10 0.25 -8.70
C VAL A 40 3.86 -0.50 -9.21
N SER A 41 3.99 -1.18 -10.34
CA SER A 41 2.89 -1.99 -10.86
C SER A 41 2.56 -3.14 -9.92
N TYR A 42 3.59 -3.83 -9.46
CA TYR A 42 3.39 -4.92 -8.51
C TYR A 42 2.85 -4.38 -7.18
N PHE A 43 3.39 -3.25 -6.74
CA PHE A 43 2.92 -2.62 -5.52
C PHE A 43 1.42 -2.31 -5.62
N GLY A 44 0.99 -1.75 -6.73
CA GLY A 44 -0.42 -1.42 -6.93
C GLY A 44 -1.31 -2.65 -6.89
N LYS A 45 -0.87 -3.73 -7.54
CA LYS A 45 -1.62 -4.98 -7.53
C LYS A 45 -1.71 -5.58 -6.14
N ALA A 46 -0.58 -5.63 -5.45
CA ALA A 46 -0.55 -6.21 -4.12
C ALA A 46 -1.39 -5.38 -3.15
N PHE A 47 -1.30 -4.07 -3.27
CA PHE A 47 -2.08 -3.17 -2.42
C PHE A 47 -3.58 -3.39 -2.63
N ARG A 48 -3.99 -3.44 -3.88
CA ARG A 48 -5.40 -3.64 -4.17
C ARG A 48 -5.89 -4.99 -3.68
N GLY A 49 -5.06 -6.02 -3.81
CA GLY A 49 -5.43 -7.35 -3.32
C GLY A 49 -5.62 -7.39 -1.82
N GLU A 50 -4.80 -6.63 -1.09
CA GLU A 50 -4.87 -6.63 0.37
C GLU A 50 -5.89 -5.62 0.90
N MET A 51 -5.94 -4.44 0.33
CA MET A 51 -6.72 -3.32 0.86
C MET A 51 -8.05 -3.11 0.15
N GLY A 52 -8.26 -3.74 -1.00
CA GLY A 52 -9.50 -3.61 -1.74
C GLY A 52 -9.57 -2.41 -2.67
N CYS A 53 -8.55 -1.58 -2.71
CA CYS A 53 -8.50 -0.44 -3.60
C CYS A 53 -7.04 -0.12 -3.92
N THR A 54 -6.84 0.70 -4.96
CA THR A 54 -5.47 1.06 -5.34
C THR A 54 -4.89 2.03 -4.31
N PRO A 55 -3.55 2.13 -4.25
CA PRO A 55 -2.92 3.09 -3.34
C PRO A 55 -3.39 4.52 -3.57
N LYS A 56 -3.59 4.89 -4.81
CA LYS A 56 -4.05 6.23 -5.14
C LYS A 56 -5.46 6.46 -4.63
N GLU A 57 -6.32 5.47 -4.82
CA GLU A 57 -7.70 5.57 -4.33
C GLU A 57 -7.75 5.62 -2.81
N TYR A 58 -6.90 4.83 -2.19
CA TYR A 58 -6.85 4.78 -0.74
C TYR A 58 -6.49 6.14 -0.16
N ARG A 59 -5.45 6.76 -0.72
CA ARG A 59 -5.02 8.09 -0.28
C ARG A 59 -6.12 9.12 -0.51
N LYS A 60 -6.71 9.09 -1.70
CA LYS A 60 -7.75 10.05 -2.04
C LYS A 60 -8.97 9.92 -1.16
N ASN A 61 -9.41 8.70 -0.95
CA ASN A 61 -10.62 8.46 -0.16
C ASN A 61 -10.44 8.86 1.30
N LYS A 62 -9.27 8.58 1.84
CA LYS A 62 -9.01 8.92 3.24
C LYS A 62 -8.77 10.42 3.40
N ALA A 63 -8.09 11.02 2.43
CA ALA A 63 -7.78 12.44 2.51
C ALA A 63 -9.01 13.32 2.44
N VAL A 64 -10.06 12.84 1.75
CA VAL A 64 -11.28 13.63 1.59
C VAL A 64 -12.42 13.11 2.45
N ASP A 65 -12.13 12.25 3.37
CA ASP A 65 -13.17 11.69 4.23
C ASP A 65 -13.81 12.80 5.04
N PRO A 66 -15.07 13.03 4.85
CA PRO A 66 -15.73 14.14 5.51
C PRO A 66 -16.09 13.86 6.95
N SER A 67 -16.01 12.63 7.33
CA SER A 67 -16.46 12.40 8.67
C SER A 67 -15.92 11.59 9.48
#